data_9a27ed488bb55789af7bad2cd92ac007
#
_entry.id   9a27ed488bb55789af7bad2cd92ac007
#
_cell.length_a   1.000
_cell.length_b   1.000
_cell.length_c   1.000
_cell.angle_alpha   90.00
_cell.angle_beta   90.00
_cell.angle_gamma   90.00
#
_symmetry.space_group_name_H-M   'P 1'
#
loop_
_entity.id
_entity.type
_entity.pdbx_description
1 polymer ?
#
loop_
_entity_poly.entity_id
_entity_poly.type
_entity_poly.pdbx_seq_one_letter_code
_entity_poly.pdbx_strand_id
1 'polypeptide(L)'
;MKSILKPDIYQKDIFNINYEKLKKNNINILLFDIDNTITTTKEKYPNNKTIKLFKELQKKGFKLFIITNAFKKRALRFGNKLEIKTYYFSAKPLKRQYLKIIKENNLNNKNIAAIGDQIYTDIKGANNANITSILVDPISKKESIITKVNRIRENRLIKKYSTIEKGKYYE
;
A
#
# COMPACT_ATOMS: atom_id res chain seq x y z
N MET A 1 17.12 6.25 14.78
CA MET A 1 16.32 6.59 13.58
C MET A 1 15.74 5.32 12.96
N LYS A 2 14.45 5.31 12.64
CA LYS A 2 13.82 4.18 11.92
C LYS A 2 14.43 4.04 10.52
N SER A 3 14.77 2.81 10.11
CA SER A 3 15.21 2.57 8.73
C SER A 3 14.06 2.86 7.76
N ILE A 4 14.33 3.61 6.68
CA ILE A 4 13.34 3.93 5.64
C ILE A 4 12.82 2.69 4.88
N LEU A 5 13.47 1.54 5.05
CA LEU A 5 13.08 0.26 4.47
C LEU A 5 12.31 -0.64 5.44
N LYS A 6 12.14 -0.22 6.72
CA LYS A 6 11.38 -0.99 7.71
C LYS A 6 9.90 -0.59 7.65
N PRO A 7 8.97 -1.52 7.40
CA PRO A 7 7.55 -1.23 7.50
C PRO A 7 7.13 -0.97 8.94
N ASP A 8 6.08 -0.19 9.16
CA ASP A 8 5.45 -0.02 10.47
C ASP A 8 4.60 -1.23 10.83
N ILE A 9 3.98 -1.84 9.81
CA ILE A 9 3.06 -2.96 9.96
C ILE A 9 3.35 -3.96 8.84
N TYR A 10 3.31 -5.26 9.17
CA TYR A 10 3.41 -6.32 8.17
C TYR A 10 2.26 -7.32 8.33
N GLN A 11 1.46 -7.48 7.28
CA GLN A 11 0.30 -8.37 7.25
C GLN A 11 0.37 -9.33 6.06
N LYS A 12 -0.42 -10.40 6.10
CA LYS A 12 -0.48 -11.39 5.03
C LYS A 12 -1.02 -10.77 3.73
N ASP A 13 -2.13 -10.06 3.83
CA ASP A 13 -2.80 -9.41 2.71
C ASP A 13 -3.70 -8.27 3.21
N ILE A 14 -4.36 -7.57 2.29
CA ILE A 14 -5.25 -6.46 2.62
C ILE A 14 -6.47 -6.88 3.46
N PHE A 15 -6.87 -8.15 3.45
CA PHE A 15 -8.02 -8.67 4.21
C PHE A 15 -7.65 -9.00 5.66
N ASN A 16 -6.35 -9.16 5.95
CA ASN A 16 -5.83 -9.45 7.29
C ASN A 16 -5.41 -8.19 8.06
N ILE A 17 -5.53 -7.00 7.47
CA ILE A 17 -5.25 -5.74 8.16
C ILE A 17 -6.35 -5.46 9.18
N ASN A 18 -5.97 -5.18 10.43
CA ASN A 18 -6.92 -4.74 11.46
C ASN A 18 -7.23 -3.25 11.30
N TYR A 19 -8.20 -2.93 10.45
CA TYR A 19 -8.60 -1.56 10.16
C TYR A 19 -9.19 -0.83 11.37
N GLU A 20 -9.82 -1.52 12.30
CA GLU A 20 -10.31 -0.92 13.55
C GLU A 20 -9.16 -0.42 14.42
N LYS A 21 -8.06 -1.21 14.50
CA LYS A 21 -6.84 -0.77 15.20
C LYS A 21 -6.21 0.45 14.51
N LEU A 22 -6.19 0.49 13.18
CA LEU A 22 -5.74 1.67 12.44
C LEU A 22 -6.56 2.91 12.80
N LYS A 23 -7.89 2.77 12.82
CA LYS A 23 -8.80 3.87 13.14
C LYS A 23 -8.63 4.37 14.59
N LYS A 24 -8.45 3.46 15.54
CA LYS A 24 -8.14 3.79 16.95
C LYS A 24 -6.84 4.58 17.08
N ASN A 25 -5.88 4.37 16.18
CA ASN A 25 -4.63 5.12 16.09
C ASN A 25 -4.71 6.35 15.16
N ASN A 26 -5.92 6.88 14.95
CA ASN A 26 -6.19 8.05 14.12
C ASN A 26 -5.82 7.90 12.62
N ILE A 27 -5.60 6.70 12.13
CA ILE A 27 -5.40 6.43 10.70
C ILE A 27 -6.77 6.22 10.08
N ASN A 28 -7.20 7.16 9.26
CA ASN A 28 -8.49 7.16 8.58
C ASN A 28 -8.38 7.36 7.05
N ILE A 29 -7.15 7.41 6.54
CA ILE A 29 -6.85 7.57 5.12
C ILE A 29 -5.95 6.43 4.68
N LEU A 30 -6.34 5.72 3.61
CA LEU A 30 -5.60 4.56 3.12
C LEU A 30 -5.22 4.75 1.65
N LEU A 31 -3.94 4.57 1.35
CA LEU A 31 -3.39 4.60 0.01
C LEU A 31 -3.01 3.17 -0.39
N PHE A 32 -3.64 2.62 -1.41
CA PHE A 32 -3.38 1.26 -1.86
C PHE A 32 -2.56 1.23 -3.15
N ASP A 33 -1.54 0.39 -3.22
CA ASP A 33 -1.00 -0.06 -4.51
C ASP A 33 -1.94 -1.07 -5.17
N ILE A 34 -1.80 -1.28 -6.49
CA ILE A 34 -2.63 -2.22 -7.26
C ILE A 34 -1.95 -3.58 -7.40
N ASP A 35 -0.79 -3.58 -8.09
CA ASP A 35 -0.16 -4.79 -8.59
C ASP A 35 0.44 -5.62 -7.45
N ASN A 36 0.00 -6.87 -7.33
CA ASN A 36 0.33 -7.79 -6.25
C ASN A 36 -0.09 -7.36 -4.83
N THR A 37 -0.79 -6.23 -4.70
CA THR A 37 -1.35 -5.74 -3.43
C THR A 37 -2.88 -5.94 -3.39
N ILE A 38 -3.62 -5.33 -4.33
CA ILE A 38 -5.08 -5.49 -4.47
C ILE A 38 -5.40 -6.68 -5.35
N THR A 39 -4.58 -6.91 -6.38
CA THR A 39 -4.80 -7.91 -7.42
C THR A 39 -3.48 -8.37 -8.03
N THR A 40 -3.51 -9.45 -8.83
CA THR A 40 -2.34 -9.85 -9.62
C THR A 40 -2.16 -8.94 -10.84
N THR A 41 -0.96 -8.93 -11.43
CA THR A 41 -0.67 -8.14 -12.63
C THR A 41 -1.49 -8.57 -13.86
N LYS A 42 -2.04 -9.79 -13.85
CA LYS A 42 -2.81 -10.36 -14.97
C LYS A 42 -4.27 -9.95 -14.97
N GLU A 43 -4.84 -9.68 -13.81
CA GLU A 43 -6.25 -9.34 -13.67
C GLU A 43 -6.51 -7.91 -14.16
N LYS A 44 -7.57 -7.76 -14.92
CA LYS A 44 -7.98 -6.47 -15.53
C LYS A 44 -8.84 -5.62 -14.59
N TYR A 45 -9.50 -6.23 -13.63
CA TYR A 45 -10.44 -5.59 -12.70
C TYR A 45 -10.28 -6.15 -11.28
N PRO A 46 -10.67 -5.40 -10.25
CA PRO A 46 -10.74 -5.92 -8.89
C PRO A 46 -11.82 -7.00 -8.80
N ASN A 47 -11.55 -8.05 -8.02
CA ASN A 47 -12.52 -9.10 -7.75
C ASN A 47 -13.60 -8.64 -6.75
N ASN A 48 -14.69 -9.42 -6.65
CA ASN A 48 -15.82 -9.07 -5.79
C ASN A 48 -15.45 -8.94 -4.30
N LYS A 49 -14.51 -9.76 -3.82
CA LYS A 49 -14.04 -9.69 -2.43
C LYS A 49 -13.35 -8.35 -2.14
N THR A 50 -12.52 -7.88 -3.07
CA THR A 50 -11.86 -6.56 -2.99
C THR A 50 -12.89 -5.43 -3.04
N ILE A 51 -13.85 -5.50 -3.97
CA ILE A 51 -14.92 -4.48 -4.08
C ILE A 51 -15.71 -4.38 -2.78
N LYS A 52 -16.07 -5.53 -2.19
CA LYS A 52 -16.78 -5.59 -0.90
C LYS A 52 -15.97 -4.94 0.21
N LEU A 53 -14.69 -5.29 0.35
CA LEU A 53 -13.80 -4.71 1.36
C LEU A 53 -13.75 -3.18 1.23
N PHE A 54 -13.54 -2.66 0.02
CA PHE A 54 -13.42 -1.21 -0.20
C PHE A 54 -14.71 -0.48 0.16
N LYS A 55 -15.87 -1.03 -0.20
CA LYS A 55 -17.18 -0.48 0.20
C LYS A 55 -17.36 -0.49 1.72
N GLU A 56 -16.95 -1.56 2.41
CA GLU A 56 -17.00 -1.65 3.87
C GLU A 56 -16.09 -0.61 4.53
N LEU A 57 -14.88 -0.40 4.01
CA LEU A 57 -13.96 0.61 4.52
C LEU A 57 -14.50 2.02 4.34
N GLN A 58 -15.11 2.32 3.19
CA GLN A 58 -15.78 3.62 2.97
C GLN A 58 -16.95 3.83 3.94
N LYS A 59 -17.80 2.82 4.17
CA LYS A 59 -18.88 2.87 5.17
C LYS A 59 -18.35 3.08 6.60
N LYS A 60 -17.18 2.56 6.92
CA LYS A 60 -16.49 2.79 8.19
C LYS A 60 -15.83 4.19 8.28
N GLY A 61 -15.94 5.01 7.26
CA GLY A 61 -15.43 6.38 7.23
C GLY A 61 -13.96 6.51 6.83
N PHE A 62 -13.35 5.47 6.24
CA PHE A 62 -12.03 5.61 5.63
C PHE A 62 -12.10 6.35 4.31
N LYS A 63 -11.17 7.29 4.10
CA LYS A 63 -10.92 7.91 2.80
C LYS A 63 -9.89 7.06 2.04
N LEU A 64 -10.26 6.56 0.87
CA LEU A 64 -9.46 5.62 0.10
C LEU A 64 -8.90 6.25 -1.16
N PHE A 65 -7.66 5.89 -1.50
CA PHE A 65 -6.98 6.29 -2.73
C PHE A 65 -6.19 5.11 -3.29
N ILE A 66 -5.96 5.15 -4.60
CA ILE A 66 -4.94 4.33 -5.27
C ILE A 66 -3.70 5.18 -5.53
N ILE A 67 -2.52 4.63 -5.21
CA ILE A 67 -1.22 5.17 -5.60
C ILE A 67 -0.37 4.06 -6.24
N THR A 68 -0.15 4.13 -7.55
CA THR A 68 0.49 3.03 -8.28
C THR A 68 1.49 3.51 -9.33
N ASN A 69 2.49 2.67 -9.62
CA ASN A 69 3.41 2.86 -10.74
C ASN A 69 2.81 2.36 -12.07
N ALA A 70 1.63 1.74 -12.04
CA ALA A 70 0.94 1.25 -13.22
C ALA A 70 0.56 2.37 -14.21
N PHE A 71 0.40 1.99 -15.48
CA PHE A 71 -0.06 2.88 -16.54
C PHE A 71 -1.50 3.37 -16.32
N LYS A 72 -1.79 4.58 -16.81
CA LYS A 72 -3.09 5.27 -16.68
C LYS A 72 -4.29 4.37 -16.95
N LYS A 73 -4.29 3.66 -18.09
CA LYS A 73 -5.41 2.80 -18.51
C LYS A 73 -5.72 1.69 -17.49
N ARG A 74 -4.67 1.07 -16.90
CA ARG A 74 -4.84 0.05 -15.86
C ARG A 74 -5.32 0.66 -14.56
N ALA A 75 -4.66 1.70 -14.10
CA ALA A 75 -4.97 2.36 -12.84
C ALA A 75 -6.40 2.90 -12.80
N LEU A 76 -6.86 3.58 -13.85
CA LEU A 76 -8.22 4.13 -13.92
C LEU A 76 -9.30 3.05 -13.97
N ARG A 77 -9.04 1.88 -14.59
CA ARG A 77 -10.00 0.77 -14.53
C ARG A 77 -10.28 0.32 -13.10
N PHE A 78 -9.25 0.25 -12.26
CA PHE A 78 -9.41 -0.11 -10.85
C PHE A 78 -10.08 1.02 -10.07
N GLY A 79 -9.62 2.26 -10.24
CA GLY A 79 -10.20 3.41 -9.57
C GLY A 79 -11.69 3.59 -9.87
N ASN A 80 -12.08 3.50 -11.13
CA ASN A 80 -13.48 3.61 -11.55
C ASN A 80 -14.34 2.47 -10.98
N LYS A 81 -13.83 1.23 -10.99
CA LYS A 81 -14.58 0.08 -10.47
C LYS A 81 -14.72 0.10 -8.95
N LEU A 82 -13.74 0.67 -8.25
CA LEU A 82 -13.75 0.83 -6.79
C LEU A 82 -14.34 2.17 -6.33
N GLU A 83 -14.66 3.07 -7.28
CA GLU A 83 -15.19 4.42 -7.03
C GLU A 83 -14.26 5.27 -6.13
N ILE A 84 -12.93 5.19 -6.39
CA ILE A 84 -11.93 5.90 -5.62
C ILE A 84 -10.95 6.69 -6.51
N LYS A 85 -10.46 7.81 -6.00
CA LYS A 85 -9.48 8.65 -6.69
C LYS A 85 -8.16 7.92 -6.84
N THR A 86 -7.58 7.99 -8.05
CA THR A 86 -6.42 7.20 -8.45
C THR A 86 -5.29 8.08 -8.95
N TYR A 87 -4.09 7.82 -8.41
CA TYR A 87 -2.84 8.44 -8.80
C TYR A 87 -1.93 7.40 -9.46
N TYR A 88 -1.75 7.53 -10.75
CA TYR A 88 -0.93 6.65 -11.60
C TYR A 88 0.41 7.27 -11.95
N PHE A 89 1.34 6.50 -12.54
CA PHE A 89 2.71 6.93 -12.80
C PHE A 89 3.37 7.59 -11.58
N SER A 90 3.15 7.00 -10.42
CA SER A 90 3.48 7.64 -9.14
C SER A 90 4.97 7.72 -8.86
N ALA A 91 5.80 7.06 -9.70
CA ALA A 91 7.26 7.02 -9.58
C ALA A 91 7.76 6.66 -8.15
N LYS A 92 7.01 5.76 -7.47
CA LYS A 92 7.46 5.22 -6.17
C LYS A 92 8.85 4.60 -6.31
N PRO A 93 9.82 4.85 -5.43
CA PRO A 93 9.69 5.36 -4.07
C PRO A 93 9.83 6.87 -3.87
N LEU A 94 9.72 7.69 -4.91
CA LEU A 94 9.80 9.14 -4.75
C LEU A 94 8.60 9.65 -3.95
N LYS A 95 8.86 10.48 -2.93
CA LYS A 95 7.81 11.05 -2.06
C LYS A 95 6.87 12.04 -2.76
N ARG A 96 7.26 12.53 -3.94
CA ARG A 96 6.54 13.60 -4.67
C ARG A 96 5.04 13.32 -4.79
N GLN A 97 4.66 12.10 -5.20
CA GLN A 97 3.26 11.77 -5.41
C GLN A 97 2.48 11.67 -4.09
N TYR A 98 3.09 11.14 -3.04
CA TYR A 98 2.50 11.14 -1.70
C TYR A 98 2.23 12.57 -1.20
N LEU A 99 3.21 13.46 -1.33
CA LEU A 99 3.06 14.87 -0.96
C LEU A 99 2.01 15.59 -1.80
N LYS A 100 1.89 15.25 -3.09
CA LYS A 100 0.84 15.76 -3.97
C LYS A 100 -0.55 15.35 -3.46
N ILE A 101 -0.74 14.06 -3.12
CA ILE A 101 -2.00 13.56 -2.56
C ILE A 101 -2.37 14.32 -1.27
N ILE A 102 -1.40 14.48 -0.37
CA ILE A 102 -1.58 15.20 0.89
C ILE A 102 -2.05 16.64 0.63
N LYS A 103 -1.35 17.36 -0.24
CA LYS A 103 -1.65 18.76 -0.56
C LYS A 103 -3.00 18.93 -1.25
N GLU A 104 -3.27 18.15 -2.31
CA GLU A 104 -4.50 18.27 -3.10
C GLU A 104 -5.78 17.93 -2.32
N ASN A 105 -5.67 17.15 -1.26
CA ASN A 105 -6.83 16.70 -0.50
C ASN A 105 -6.83 17.23 0.95
N ASN A 106 -5.94 18.20 1.28
CA ASN A 106 -5.80 18.79 2.62
C ASN A 106 -5.70 17.74 3.73
N LEU A 107 -4.78 16.77 3.55
CA LEU A 107 -4.62 15.65 4.47
C LEU A 107 -3.49 15.90 5.47
N ASN A 108 -3.59 15.22 6.64
CA ASN A 108 -2.49 15.15 7.58
C ASN A 108 -1.77 13.80 7.38
N ASN A 109 -0.44 13.82 7.16
CA ASN A 109 0.36 12.61 6.95
C ASN A 109 0.30 11.62 8.12
N LYS A 110 0.09 12.09 9.34
CA LYS A 110 -0.08 11.24 10.54
C LYS A 110 -1.35 10.39 10.52
N ASN A 111 -2.34 10.77 9.70
CA ASN A 111 -3.60 10.05 9.58
C ASN A 111 -3.65 9.12 8.37
N ILE A 112 -2.53 8.94 7.66
CA ILE A 112 -2.44 8.17 6.42
C ILE A 112 -1.65 6.89 6.63
N ALA A 113 -2.15 5.78 6.09
CA ALA A 113 -1.37 4.57 5.87
C ALA A 113 -1.28 4.25 4.38
N ALA A 114 -0.08 3.90 3.92
CA ALA A 114 0.16 3.38 2.57
C ALA A 114 0.40 1.87 2.63
N ILE A 115 -0.31 1.13 1.77
CA ILE A 115 -0.35 -0.33 1.74
C ILE A 115 0.21 -0.80 0.41
N GLY A 116 1.21 -1.65 0.45
CA GLY A 116 1.86 -2.21 -0.74
C GLY A 116 2.66 -3.46 -0.44
N ASP A 117 3.08 -4.15 -1.50
CA ASP A 117 3.78 -5.43 -1.41
C ASP A 117 5.31 -5.31 -1.58
N GLN A 118 5.82 -4.14 -1.95
CA GLN A 118 7.24 -3.92 -2.23
C GLN A 118 7.92 -2.97 -1.25
N ILE A 119 9.01 -3.44 -0.61
CA ILE A 119 9.78 -2.62 0.34
C ILE A 119 10.44 -1.44 -0.37
N TYR A 120 11.05 -1.67 -1.54
CA TYR A 120 11.82 -0.64 -2.24
C TYR A 120 10.98 0.44 -2.93
N THR A 121 9.71 0.20 -3.17
CA THR A 121 8.79 1.17 -3.78
C THR A 121 7.77 1.70 -2.78
N ASP A 122 6.95 0.82 -2.20
CA ASP A 122 5.82 1.22 -1.37
C ASP A 122 6.26 1.66 0.01
N ILE A 123 6.99 0.79 0.73
CA ILE A 123 7.41 1.07 2.10
C ILE A 123 8.40 2.25 2.15
N LYS A 124 9.42 2.21 1.28
CA LYS A 124 10.38 3.31 1.15
C LYS A 124 9.70 4.62 0.79
N GLY A 125 8.75 4.60 -0.14
CA GLY A 125 8.02 5.79 -0.57
C GLY A 125 7.16 6.38 0.55
N ALA A 126 6.42 5.55 1.27
CA ALA A 126 5.61 5.95 2.42
C ALA A 126 6.48 6.52 3.55
N ASN A 127 7.55 5.82 3.91
CA ASN A 127 8.47 6.28 4.95
C ASN A 127 9.16 7.60 4.59
N ASN A 128 9.56 7.81 3.32
CA ASN A 128 10.09 9.08 2.83
C ASN A 128 9.08 10.24 2.91
N ALA A 129 7.80 9.94 2.89
CA ALA A 129 6.72 10.92 3.03
C ALA A 129 6.20 11.06 4.47
N ASN A 130 6.83 10.39 5.44
CA ASN A 130 6.39 10.32 6.84
C ASN A 130 4.93 9.86 6.99
N ILE A 131 4.56 8.82 6.22
CA ILE A 131 3.26 8.15 6.24
C ILE A 131 3.46 6.76 6.86
N THR A 132 2.49 6.27 7.63
CA THR A 132 2.50 4.89 8.13
C THR A 132 2.58 3.90 6.96
N SER A 133 3.54 2.99 7.01
CA SER A 133 3.77 2.01 5.95
C SER A 133 3.30 0.61 6.35
N ILE A 134 2.48 0.00 5.50
CA ILE A 134 1.95 -1.36 5.70
C ILE A 134 2.43 -2.24 4.56
N LEU A 135 3.28 -3.22 4.89
CA LEU A 135 3.72 -4.24 3.96
C LEU A 135 2.70 -5.39 3.95
N VAL A 136 2.38 -5.89 2.77
CA VAL A 136 1.62 -7.14 2.58
C VAL A 136 2.42 -8.13 1.73
N ASP A 137 2.09 -9.43 1.84
CA ASP A 137 2.68 -10.43 0.94
C ASP A 137 2.19 -10.21 -0.49
N PRO A 138 3.02 -10.41 -1.51
CA PRO A 138 2.57 -10.36 -2.89
C PRO A 138 1.59 -11.48 -3.18
N ILE A 139 0.49 -11.15 -3.88
CA ILE A 139 -0.55 -12.12 -4.25
C ILE A 139 0.01 -13.20 -5.18
N SER A 140 0.92 -12.84 -6.07
CA SER A 140 1.53 -13.76 -7.04
C SER A 140 3.05 -13.72 -7.00
N LYS A 141 3.66 -14.90 -7.11
CA LYS A 141 5.12 -15.05 -7.28
C LYS A 141 5.56 -14.83 -8.74
N LYS A 142 4.63 -14.70 -9.70
CA LYS A 142 4.93 -14.45 -11.12
C LYS A 142 5.14 -12.95 -11.34
N GLU A 143 6.38 -12.53 -11.26
CA GLU A 143 6.80 -11.14 -11.38
C GLU A 143 7.82 -10.96 -12.51
N SER A 144 8.05 -9.70 -12.90
CA SER A 144 9.14 -9.36 -13.82
C SER A 144 10.51 -9.71 -13.22
N ILE A 145 11.53 -9.85 -14.06
CA ILE A 145 12.90 -10.17 -13.62
C ILE A 145 13.40 -9.13 -12.60
N ILE A 146 13.14 -7.85 -12.85
CA ILE A 146 13.54 -6.75 -11.96
C ILE A 146 12.88 -6.90 -10.58
N THR A 147 11.58 -7.20 -10.57
CA THR A 147 10.83 -7.41 -9.32
C THR A 147 11.35 -8.64 -8.57
N LYS A 148 11.70 -9.72 -9.27
CA LYS A 148 12.30 -10.92 -8.65
C LYS A 148 13.63 -10.62 -7.95
N VAL A 149 14.51 -9.84 -8.59
CA VAL A 149 15.78 -9.43 -7.97
C VAL A 149 15.54 -8.60 -6.72
N ASN A 150 14.60 -7.67 -6.76
CA ASN A 150 14.22 -6.88 -5.60
C ASN A 150 13.65 -7.77 -4.48
N ARG A 151 12.83 -8.77 -4.80
CA ARG A 151 12.29 -9.72 -3.79
C ARG A 151 13.37 -10.50 -3.04
N ILE A 152 14.42 -10.93 -3.73
CA ILE A 152 15.55 -11.61 -3.06
C ILE A 152 16.20 -10.67 -2.03
N ARG A 153 16.40 -9.40 -2.40
CA ARG A 153 16.93 -8.38 -1.49
C ARG A 153 15.96 -8.08 -0.35
N GLU A 154 14.67 -7.97 -0.63
CA GLU A 154 13.59 -7.73 0.35
C GLU A 154 13.50 -8.87 1.37
N ASN A 155 13.53 -10.12 0.93
CA ASN A 155 13.53 -11.29 1.81
C ASN A 155 14.77 -11.31 2.74
N ARG A 156 15.93 -10.88 2.25
CA ARG A 156 17.13 -10.72 3.10
C ARG A 156 16.94 -9.59 4.12
N LEU A 157 16.29 -8.48 3.74
CA LEU A 157 16.00 -7.38 4.65
C LEU A 157 15.00 -7.81 5.73
N ILE A 158 13.91 -8.50 5.38
CA ILE A 158 12.92 -9.02 6.33
C ILE A 158 13.60 -9.95 7.34
N LYS A 159 14.48 -10.84 6.88
CA LYS A 159 15.28 -11.72 7.77
C LYS A 159 16.27 -10.93 8.65
N LYS A 160 16.89 -9.89 8.11
CA LYS A 160 17.83 -9.04 8.86
C LYS A 160 17.14 -8.23 9.96
N TYR A 161 15.93 -7.77 9.70
CA TYR A 161 15.11 -7.10 10.70
C TYR A 161 14.29 -8.14 11.46
N SER A 162 14.93 -8.86 12.39
CA SER A 162 14.28 -9.88 13.25
C SER A 162 13.06 -9.36 14.03
N THR A 163 12.88 -8.02 14.07
CA THR A 163 11.72 -7.35 14.66
C THR A 163 10.54 -7.15 13.71
N ILE A 164 10.66 -7.55 12.43
CA ILE A 164 9.54 -7.49 11.47
C ILE A 164 8.82 -8.84 11.51
N GLU A 165 7.87 -8.97 12.41
CA GLU A 165 7.00 -10.14 12.48
C GLU A 165 5.68 -9.87 11.75
N LYS A 166 5.30 -10.85 10.90
CA LYS A 166 4.01 -10.82 10.23
C LYS A 166 2.88 -10.91 11.27
N GLY A 167 1.86 -10.06 11.11
CA GLY A 167 0.73 -9.98 12.04
C GLY A 167 0.92 -8.96 13.17
N LYS A 168 2.13 -8.41 13.36
CA LYS A 168 2.36 -7.36 14.35
C LYS A 168 2.05 -5.97 13.81
N TYR A 169 1.43 -5.19 14.68
CA TYR A 169 1.32 -3.74 14.59
C TYR A 169 2.39 -3.18 15.54
N TYR A 170 3.31 -2.40 15.01
CA TYR A 170 4.33 -1.76 15.85
C TYR A 170 3.70 -0.56 16.52
N GLU A 171 3.76 -0.56 17.83
CA GLU A 171 3.40 0.57 18.68
C GLU A 171 4.44 1.68 18.57
#